data_d4133e2aa2c92ec0c9b352686bff133b
#
_entry.id   d4133e2aa2c92ec0c9b352686bff133b
#
_cell.length_a   1.000
_cell.length_b   1.000
_cell.length_c   1.000
_cell.angle_alpha   90.00
_cell.angle_beta   90.00
_cell.angle_gamma   90.00
#
_symmetry.space_group_name_H-M   'P 1'
#
loop_
_entity.id
_entity.type
_entity.pdbx_description
1 polymer ?
#
loop_
_entity_poly.entity_id
_entity_poly.type
_entity_poly.pdbx_seq_one_letter_code
_entity_poly.pdbx_strand_id
1 'polypeptide(L)'
;MSEIQNNGTLMNSSPRGGKEGATTGIVIGVVANMVTLRVDGPVLQGEICYITTGGDRLMAEVIKVVGQDVYVQVFESTRGLKVGAEAEFTGHMLEIQLGPGMLSHNYDGLQNDLDKMDGVFLKRGQYTEPLDDERLWDFEPLAKVGDKVQASDWLGKVEENHQPLKIMAPFQMKGTATVKSIVAKGQYKIHDTIAVLTDEQGNDINVDMVQHWPVKFAMTNYREKPRPFKLLETGVRTIDTFNPIVEGGTGFIPGPFGTGKTVLQHAISKQAEADIVVIAACGERANEVVEIFTEFPELVDPHTGRKLMERTIIIANTSNMPVAAREASVYTAMTMAEYYRSMGLRVLLMADSTSRWAQALREMSNRMEELPGPDAFPMDLGALISNFYGRAGYVYLNNGEVGSVTFLGTVSPAGGNLKEPVTESTKKVARCFYALEQDRADKKRYPAVNPIDSYSKYLEYPEFAEYIKGHINDEWIPKVLALKTRMQRGKEIAEQINILGDDGVPVDYHIVFWKSEVIDYVILQQDAFDEVDAVTPLARQEEILNLVTMICDKDDYKFDTFLDVIDYFKKLINLCKQMNYSQYKSEQYYDYIKQIEEMIK
;
A
#
# COMPACT_ATOMS: atom_id res chain seq x y z
N MET A 1 -15.57 18.89 -19.61
CA MET A 1 -14.93 17.59 -19.74
C MET A 1 -14.39 17.55 -21.14
N SER A 2 -13.13 17.95 -21.30
CA SER A 2 -12.45 18.01 -22.58
C SER A 2 -11.52 16.81 -22.68
N GLU A 3 -11.76 16.02 -23.71
CA GLU A 3 -10.91 14.93 -24.17
C GLU A 3 -9.50 15.48 -24.46
N ILE A 4 -8.53 15.08 -23.66
CA ILE A 4 -7.12 15.21 -24.01
C ILE A 4 -6.83 14.04 -24.95
N GLN A 5 -6.86 14.31 -26.25
CA GLN A 5 -6.35 13.40 -27.26
C GLN A 5 -4.84 13.28 -27.09
N ASN A 6 -4.38 12.23 -26.43
CA ASN A 6 -2.98 11.83 -26.44
C ASN A 6 -2.66 11.12 -27.76
N ASN A 7 -2.23 11.89 -28.77
CA ASN A 7 -1.55 11.36 -29.95
C ASN A 7 -0.07 11.11 -29.61
N GLY A 8 0.19 10.05 -28.85
CA GLY A 8 1.52 9.51 -28.64
C GLY A 8 1.63 8.15 -29.31
N THR A 9 2.35 8.08 -30.41
CA THR A 9 2.76 6.82 -31.04
C THR A 9 3.74 6.14 -30.09
N LEU A 10 3.25 5.19 -29.28
CA LEU A 10 4.09 4.33 -28.45
C LEU A 10 4.74 3.30 -29.38
N MET A 11 6.01 3.49 -29.70
CA MET A 11 6.78 2.53 -30.47
C MET A 11 7.30 1.41 -29.57
N ASN A 12 7.24 0.17 -30.07
CA ASN A 12 7.92 -1.00 -29.51
C ASN A 12 9.40 -0.69 -29.32
N SER A 13 9.88 -0.69 -28.08
CA SER A 13 11.29 -0.52 -27.75
C SER A 13 11.81 -1.70 -26.96
N SER A 14 12.83 -2.35 -27.50
CA SER A 14 13.72 -3.24 -26.76
C SER A 14 14.44 -2.49 -25.65
N PRO A 15 14.77 -3.14 -24.54
CA PRO A 15 15.34 -2.47 -23.40
C PRO A 15 16.77 -1.96 -23.67
N ARG A 16 17.06 -0.74 -23.23
CA ARG A 16 18.42 -0.16 -22.99
C ARG A 16 19.38 0.03 -24.18
N GLY A 17 18.90 0.09 -25.42
CA GLY A 17 19.71 0.44 -26.59
C GLY A 17 19.25 1.73 -27.26
N GLY A 18 20.14 2.72 -27.42
CA GLY A 18 19.86 3.93 -28.19
C GLY A 18 19.45 3.58 -29.62
N LYS A 19 18.36 4.21 -30.11
CA LYS A 19 17.91 4.06 -31.50
C LYS A 19 18.66 5.05 -32.40
N GLU A 20 18.96 4.66 -33.64
CA GLU A 20 19.34 5.62 -34.69
C GLU A 20 18.27 6.71 -34.82
N GLY A 21 18.66 7.98 -34.55
CA GLY A 21 17.76 9.13 -34.55
C GLY A 21 17.26 9.60 -33.18
N ALA A 22 17.82 9.09 -32.07
CA ALA A 22 17.52 9.59 -30.74
C ALA A 22 18.01 11.05 -30.57
N THR A 23 17.20 11.90 -29.92
CA THR A 23 17.63 13.26 -29.57
C THR A 23 18.86 13.21 -28.66
N THR A 24 19.84 14.04 -28.96
CA THR A 24 21.05 14.19 -28.13
C THR A 24 21.06 15.56 -27.45
N GLY A 25 21.85 15.69 -26.40
CA GLY A 25 21.98 16.93 -25.67
C GLY A 25 23.34 17.05 -25.01
N ILE A 26 23.68 18.27 -24.63
CA ILE A 26 24.95 18.61 -23.95
C ILE A 26 24.61 19.30 -22.63
N VAL A 27 25.30 18.88 -21.55
CA VAL A 27 25.20 19.53 -20.24
C VAL A 27 25.72 20.95 -20.31
N ILE A 28 24.86 21.93 -19.98
CA ILE A 28 25.22 23.34 -19.90
C ILE A 28 25.23 23.90 -18.48
N GLY A 29 24.59 23.18 -17.52
CA GLY A 29 24.56 23.59 -16.13
C GLY A 29 24.25 22.42 -15.20
N VAL A 30 24.79 22.47 -13.98
CA VAL A 30 24.55 21.47 -12.93
C VAL A 30 24.30 22.19 -11.61
N VAL A 31 23.15 21.92 -10.99
CA VAL A 31 22.78 22.44 -9.66
C VAL A 31 22.24 21.29 -8.81
N ALA A 32 23.06 20.78 -7.93
CA ALA A 32 22.76 19.55 -7.19
C ALA A 32 22.39 18.41 -8.16
N ASN A 33 21.22 17.77 -8.02
CA ASN A 33 20.76 16.73 -8.93
C ASN A 33 19.97 17.25 -10.15
N MET A 34 19.80 18.57 -10.27
CA MET A 34 19.21 19.20 -11.45
C MET A 34 20.30 19.52 -12.47
N VAL A 35 20.11 19.06 -13.67
CA VAL A 35 21.03 19.29 -14.79
C VAL A 35 20.27 19.99 -15.91
N THR A 36 20.89 21.03 -16.48
CA THR A 36 20.36 21.71 -17.65
C THR A 36 21.09 21.19 -18.88
N LEU A 37 20.32 20.70 -19.84
CA LEU A 37 20.81 20.18 -21.11
C LEU A 37 20.37 21.13 -22.23
N ARG A 38 21.24 21.32 -23.24
CA ARG A 38 20.84 21.91 -24.52
C ARG A 38 20.70 20.80 -25.53
N VAL A 39 19.53 20.67 -26.15
CA VAL A 39 19.15 19.57 -27.02
C VAL A 39 19.08 19.97 -28.48
N ASP A 40 19.28 19.01 -29.37
CA ASP A 40 19.27 19.16 -30.82
C ASP A 40 17.98 18.68 -31.50
N GLY A 41 17.05 18.11 -30.75
CA GLY A 41 15.79 17.53 -31.25
C GLY A 41 14.63 17.68 -30.26
N PRO A 42 13.48 17.12 -30.60
CA PRO A 42 12.31 17.15 -29.76
C PRO A 42 12.51 16.23 -28.53
N VAL A 43 12.04 16.72 -27.37
CA VAL A 43 12.08 16.00 -26.09
C VAL A 43 10.72 16.11 -25.42
N LEU A 44 10.27 15.04 -24.79
CA LEU A 44 9.02 14.99 -24.04
C LEU A 44 9.26 15.23 -22.54
N GLN A 45 8.31 15.87 -21.88
CA GLN A 45 8.32 15.97 -20.42
C GLN A 45 8.10 14.57 -19.84
N GLY A 46 8.88 14.19 -18.82
CA GLY A 46 8.88 12.86 -18.22
C GLY A 46 9.73 11.83 -18.97
N GLU A 47 10.35 12.19 -20.08
CA GLU A 47 11.23 11.29 -20.84
C GLU A 47 12.51 10.99 -20.07
N ILE A 48 13.01 9.78 -20.21
CA ILE A 48 14.28 9.35 -19.64
C ILE A 48 15.42 9.66 -20.57
N CYS A 49 16.51 10.15 -20.02
CA CYS A 49 17.79 10.28 -20.71
C CYS A 49 18.95 9.72 -19.87
N TYR A 50 20.05 9.43 -20.52
CA TYR A 50 21.30 9.00 -19.90
C TYR A 50 22.39 10.01 -20.17
N ILE A 51 23.03 10.50 -19.09
CA ILE A 51 24.16 11.43 -19.15
C ILE A 51 25.44 10.63 -18.95
N THR A 52 26.36 10.71 -19.92
CA THR A 52 27.62 10.00 -19.87
C THR A 52 28.70 10.88 -19.24
N THR A 53 29.37 10.39 -18.20
CA THR A 53 30.45 11.10 -17.53
C THR A 53 31.48 10.13 -16.92
N GLY A 54 32.75 10.26 -17.31
CA GLY A 54 33.86 9.47 -16.75
C GLY A 54 33.73 7.95 -16.91
N GLY A 55 32.92 7.49 -17.86
CA GLY A 55 32.61 6.06 -18.06
C GLY A 55 31.30 5.59 -17.41
N ASP A 56 30.69 6.39 -16.53
CA ASP A 56 29.40 6.11 -15.94
C ASP A 56 28.27 6.65 -16.84
N ARG A 57 27.13 5.95 -16.87
CA ARG A 57 25.88 6.43 -17.45
C ARG A 57 24.90 6.72 -16.31
N LEU A 58 24.50 8.00 -16.18
CA LEU A 58 23.59 8.46 -15.14
C LEU A 58 22.19 8.62 -15.73
N MET A 59 21.23 7.91 -15.16
CA MET A 59 19.81 8.03 -15.56
C MET A 59 19.22 9.35 -15.05
N ALA A 60 18.46 10.02 -15.88
CA ALA A 60 17.75 11.24 -15.53
C ALA A 60 16.38 11.31 -16.18
N GLU A 61 15.46 12.03 -15.55
CA GLU A 61 14.10 12.30 -16.03
C GLU A 61 13.95 13.77 -16.41
N VAL A 62 13.32 14.02 -17.55
CA VAL A 62 12.97 15.36 -18.01
C VAL A 62 11.85 15.95 -17.17
N ILE A 63 12.14 17.02 -16.44
CA ILE A 63 11.15 17.68 -15.59
C ILE A 63 10.52 18.88 -16.29
N LYS A 64 11.32 19.63 -17.06
CA LYS A 64 10.85 20.85 -17.73
C LYS A 64 11.57 21.07 -19.06
N VAL A 65 10.83 21.52 -20.05
CA VAL A 65 11.35 21.85 -21.38
C VAL A 65 11.06 23.33 -21.66
N VAL A 66 12.08 24.10 -21.99
CA VAL A 66 11.98 25.52 -22.34
C VAL A 66 12.79 25.80 -23.62
N GLY A 67 12.14 25.77 -24.76
CA GLY A 67 12.83 25.88 -26.05
C GLY A 67 13.79 24.71 -26.29
N GLN A 68 15.10 25.02 -26.44
CA GLN A 68 16.16 24.03 -26.55
C GLN A 68 16.82 23.66 -25.21
N ASP A 69 16.46 24.35 -24.14
CA ASP A 69 17.00 24.08 -22.82
C ASP A 69 16.04 23.12 -22.05
N VAL A 70 16.57 21.97 -21.66
CA VAL A 70 15.84 20.91 -20.98
C VAL A 70 16.41 20.74 -19.59
N TYR A 71 15.54 20.79 -18.61
CA TYR A 71 15.89 20.57 -17.20
C TYR A 71 15.58 19.12 -16.85
N VAL A 72 16.61 18.39 -16.45
CA VAL A 72 16.48 16.99 -16.08
C VAL A 72 16.90 16.79 -14.62
N GLN A 73 16.25 15.87 -13.96
CA GLN A 73 16.61 15.43 -12.62
C GLN A 73 17.31 14.09 -12.69
N VAL A 74 18.54 14.05 -12.21
CA VAL A 74 19.35 12.83 -12.17
C VAL A 74 18.93 11.99 -10.96
N PHE A 75 18.72 10.68 -11.18
CA PHE A 75 18.35 9.73 -10.13
C PHE A 75 19.50 9.34 -9.20
N GLU A 76 20.71 9.70 -9.56
CA GLU A 76 21.94 9.37 -8.86
C GLU A 76 22.73 10.62 -8.45
N SER A 77 23.88 10.40 -7.82
CA SER A 77 24.78 11.52 -7.46
C SER A 77 25.43 12.14 -8.69
N THR A 78 25.26 13.45 -8.84
CA THR A 78 25.87 14.25 -9.92
C THR A 78 27.31 14.69 -9.63
N ARG A 79 27.93 14.23 -8.52
CA ARG A 79 29.30 14.62 -8.16
C ARG A 79 30.26 14.27 -9.27
N GLY A 80 31.04 15.25 -9.72
CA GLY A 80 32.01 15.10 -10.81
C GLY A 80 31.43 15.19 -12.22
N LEU A 81 30.11 15.41 -12.37
CA LEU A 81 29.50 15.73 -13.66
C LEU A 81 29.99 17.11 -14.13
N LYS A 82 30.43 17.18 -15.38
CA LYS A 82 30.99 18.38 -15.97
C LYS A 82 30.07 18.96 -17.05
N VAL A 83 30.11 20.27 -17.20
CA VAL A 83 29.54 20.96 -18.38
C VAL A 83 30.24 20.41 -19.62
N GLY A 84 29.49 20.17 -20.71
CA GLY A 84 29.95 19.55 -21.94
C GLY A 84 29.81 18.02 -21.98
N ALA A 85 29.31 17.37 -20.89
CA ALA A 85 28.97 15.96 -20.94
C ALA A 85 27.79 15.71 -21.88
N GLU A 86 27.78 14.55 -22.55
CA GLU A 86 26.78 14.17 -23.53
C GLU A 86 25.59 13.48 -22.86
N ALA A 87 24.40 13.71 -23.38
CA ALA A 87 23.16 13.06 -22.97
C ALA A 87 22.44 12.46 -24.17
N GLU A 88 21.88 11.26 -23.99
CA GLU A 88 21.07 10.55 -24.96
C GLU A 88 19.65 10.38 -24.42
N PHE A 89 18.65 10.75 -25.20
CA PHE A 89 17.24 10.61 -24.84
C PHE A 89 16.68 9.30 -25.38
N THR A 90 15.82 8.66 -24.59
CA THR A 90 15.33 7.30 -24.88
C THR A 90 14.04 7.25 -25.69
N GLY A 91 13.30 8.36 -25.73
CA GLY A 91 11.97 8.43 -26.35
C GLY A 91 10.84 7.84 -25.52
N HIS A 92 11.12 7.39 -24.30
CA HIS A 92 10.12 6.83 -23.38
C HIS A 92 10.29 7.35 -21.95
N MET A 93 9.23 7.27 -21.16
CA MET A 93 9.21 7.64 -19.74
C MET A 93 9.85 6.55 -18.88
N LEU A 94 9.97 6.81 -17.56
CA LEU A 94 10.42 5.78 -16.62
C LEU A 94 9.46 4.59 -16.63
N GLU A 95 9.96 3.46 -17.10
CA GLU A 95 9.25 2.19 -17.20
C GLU A 95 9.86 1.15 -16.29
N ILE A 96 9.04 0.19 -15.86
CA ILE A 96 9.48 -1.02 -15.18
C ILE A 96 9.09 -2.27 -15.98
N GLN A 97 9.83 -3.34 -15.74
CA GLN A 97 9.55 -4.66 -16.30
C GLN A 97 8.63 -5.43 -15.35
N LEU A 98 7.56 -5.97 -15.89
CA LEU A 98 6.55 -6.72 -15.14
C LEU A 98 6.44 -8.13 -15.71
N GLY A 99 6.87 -9.11 -14.97
CA GLY A 99 6.90 -10.50 -15.43
C GLY A 99 7.07 -11.47 -14.27
N PRO A 100 7.07 -12.77 -14.54
CA PRO A 100 7.38 -13.79 -13.55
C PRO A 100 8.80 -13.61 -12.98
N GLY A 101 8.97 -13.84 -11.68
CA GLY A 101 10.26 -13.72 -11.01
C GLY A 101 10.41 -12.46 -10.15
N MET A 102 9.35 -11.69 -9.92
CA MET A 102 9.38 -10.53 -9.03
C MET A 102 9.12 -10.87 -7.56
N LEU A 103 8.42 -11.95 -7.27
CA LEU A 103 8.10 -12.33 -5.89
C LEU A 103 9.37 -12.75 -5.13
N SER A 104 9.41 -12.46 -3.84
CA SER A 104 10.55 -12.73 -2.94
C SER A 104 11.79 -11.88 -3.20
N HIS A 105 11.70 -10.83 -4.01
CA HIS A 105 12.81 -9.94 -4.33
C HIS A 105 12.70 -8.58 -3.66
N ASN A 106 13.86 -7.97 -3.46
CA ASN A 106 14.01 -6.62 -2.94
C ASN A 106 14.50 -5.71 -4.07
N TYR A 107 13.72 -4.69 -4.40
CA TYR A 107 14.04 -3.71 -5.44
C TYR A 107 14.27 -2.33 -4.87
N ASP A 108 14.98 -1.50 -5.60
CA ASP A 108 14.96 -0.05 -5.38
C ASP A 108 13.82 0.64 -6.15
N GLY A 109 13.72 1.97 -6.02
CA GLY A 109 12.70 2.75 -6.71
C GLY A 109 12.78 2.73 -8.24
N LEU A 110 13.90 2.32 -8.81
CA LEU A 110 14.14 2.16 -10.25
C LEU A 110 14.09 0.71 -10.71
N GLN A 111 13.62 -0.18 -9.84
CA GLN A 111 13.55 -1.62 -10.06
C GLN A 111 14.93 -2.30 -10.25
N ASN A 112 15.99 -1.78 -9.63
CA ASN A 112 17.22 -2.55 -9.53
C ASN A 112 17.06 -3.62 -8.46
N ASP A 113 17.45 -4.85 -8.78
CA ASP A 113 17.42 -5.98 -7.84
C ASP A 113 18.56 -5.82 -6.82
N LEU A 114 18.20 -5.52 -5.57
CA LEU A 114 19.13 -5.27 -4.49
C LEU A 114 19.84 -6.56 -4.02
N ASP A 115 19.23 -7.71 -4.25
CA ASP A 115 19.81 -9.01 -3.89
C ASP A 115 21.01 -9.38 -4.80
N LYS A 116 21.07 -8.78 -6.00
CA LYS A 116 22.19 -8.93 -6.95
C LYS A 116 23.31 -7.90 -6.74
N MET A 117 23.15 -6.98 -5.78
CA MET A 117 24.08 -5.89 -5.52
C MET A 117 24.95 -6.17 -4.29
N ASP A 118 26.23 -5.75 -4.33
CA ASP A 118 27.13 -5.77 -3.18
C ASP A 118 26.77 -4.65 -2.17
N GLY A 119 25.71 -4.83 -1.39
CA GLY A 119 25.26 -3.91 -0.34
C GLY A 119 23.89 -3.29 -0.58
N VAL A 120 23.33 -2.68 0.47
CA VAL A 120 21.97 -2.10 0.53
C VAL A 120 21.81 -0.82 -0.29
N PHE A 121 22.87 -0.31 -0.92
CA PHE A 121 22.88 0.98 -1.59
C PHE A 121 23.30 0.88 -3.04
N LEU A 122 22.55 1.56 -3.91
CA LEU A 122 22.92 1.81 -5.31
C LEU A 122 24.30 2.47 -5.41
N LYS A 123 25.20 1.80 -6.11
CA LYS A 123 26.45 2.42 -6.56
C LYS A 123 26.17 3.14 -7.87
N ARG A 124 26.74 4.33 -8.01
CA ARG A 124 26.62 5.18 -9.19
C ARG A 124 26.93 4.43 -10.49
N GLY A 125 26.03 4.54 -11.47
CA GLY A 125 26.20 3.91 -12.78
C GLY A 125 26.01 2.39 -12.80
N GLN A 126 25.57 1.77 -11.71
CA GLN A 126 25.28 0.33 -11.65
C GLN A 126 23.77 0.10 -11.73
N TYR A 127 23.36 -0.65 -12.73
CA TYR A 127 21.99 -1.11 -12.91
C TYR A 127 21.98 -2.63 -12.93
N THR A 128 20.96 -3.24 -12.34
CA THR A 128 20.76 -4.69 -12.37
C THR A 128 19.51 -5.01 -13.18
N GLU A 129 19.53 -6.18 -13.83
CA GLU A 129 18.31 -6.68 -14.46
C GLU A 129 17.32 -7.13 -13.38
N PRO A 130 16.06 -6.64 -13.44
CA PRO A 130 15.07 -6.92 -12.41
C PRO A 130 14.54 -8.34 -12.43
N LEU A 131 14.59 -9.01 -13.58
CA LEU A 131 14.13 -10.37 -13.78
C LEU A 131 15.28 -11.29 -14.12
N ASP A 132 15.09 -12.59 -13.98
CA ASP A 132 16.04 -13.63 -14.38
C ASP A 132 15.71 -14.16 -15.78
N ASP A 133 16.48 -13.73 -16.79
CA ASP A 133 16.29 -14.08 -18.20
C ASP A 133 16.60 -15.55 -18.49
N GLU A 134 17.36 -16.22 -17.63
CA GLU A 134 17.79 -17.60 -17.85
C GLU A 134 16.85 -18.63 -17.20
N ARG A 135 15.98 -18.20 -16.29
CA ARG A 135 15.05 -19.08 -15.61
C ARG A 135 13.99 -19.62 -16.57
N LEU A 136 13.73 -20.92 -16.49
CA LEU A 136 12.66 -21.59 -17.22
C LEU A 136 11.39 -21.62 -16.40
N TRP A 137 10.27 -21.30 -17.04
CA TRP A 137 8.94 -21.26 -16.45
C TRP A 137 8.04 -22.30 -17.11
N ASP A 138 7.29 -23.03 -16.30
CA ASP A 138 6.29 -23.99 -16.77
C ASP A 138 5.03 -23.24 -17.24
N PHE A 139 4.99 -22.95 -18.54
CA PHE A 139 3.88 -22.23 -19.17
C PHE A 139 2.75 -23.18 -19.53
N GLU A 140 1.52 -22.80 -19.22
CA GLU A 140 0.30 -23.48 -19.61
C GLU A 140 -0.64 -22.50 -20.32
N PRO A 141 -1.01 -22.74 -21.61
CA PRO A 141 -1.89 -21.85 -22.35
C PRO A 141 -3.33 -21.89 -21.78
N LEU A 142 -3.96 -20.73 -21.68
CA LEU A 142 -5.37 -20.55 -21.34
C LEU A 142 -6.20 -20.15 -22.57
N ALA A 143 -5.63 -19.29 -23.42
CA ALA A 143 -6.25 -18.89 -24.68
C ALA A 143 -6.02 -19.94 -25.79
N LYS A 144 -6.86 -19.89 -26.81
CA LYS A 144 -6.80 -20.76 -27.99
C LYS A 144 -6.61 -19.94 -29.25
N VAL A 145 -6.06 -20.57 -30.27
CA VAL A 145 -5.97 -19.97 -31.63
C VAL A 145 -7.36 -19.59 -32.10
N GLY A 146 -7.51 -18.35 -32.56
CA GLY A 146 -8.77 -17.78 -33.01
C GLY A 146 -9.54 -16.99 -31.94
N ASP A 147 -9.14 -17.06 -30.67
CA ASP A 147 -9.75 -16.24 -29.60
C ASP A 147 -9.46 -14.76 -29.84
N LYS A 148 -10.45 -13.91 -29.52
CA LYS A 148 -10.30 -12.46 -29.52
C LYS A 148 -9.89 -12.00 -28.16
N VAL A 149 -8.85 -11.19 -28.09
CA VAL A 149 -8.26 -10.69 -26.84
C VAL A 149 -8.08 -9.17 -26.90
N GLN A 150 -8.20 -8.55 -25.76
CA GLN A 150 -7.90 -7.13 -25.52
C GLN A 150 -6.67 -7.00 -24.63
N ALA A 151 -6.18 -5.77 -24.43
CA ALA A 151 -5.09 -5.51 -23.51
C ALA A 151 -5.37 -6.10 -22.12
N SER A 152 -4.38 -6.75 -21.53
CA SER A 152 -4.44 -7.45 -20.23
C SER A 152 -5.27 -8.75 -20.17
N ASP A 153 -5.89 -9.20 -21.27
CA ASP A 153 -6.56 -10.50 -21.28
C ASP A 153 -5.56 -11.65 -21.08
N TRP A 154 -6.01 -12.70 -20.42
CA TRP A 154 -5.15 -13.80 -20.01
C TRP A 154 -4.87 -14.75 -21.19
N LEU A 155 -3.61 -14.92 -21.52
CA LEU A 155 -3.16 -15.84 -22.58
C LEU A 155 -2.71 -17.18 -22.04
N GLY A 156 -2.11 -17.19 -20.86
CA GLY A 156 -1.60 -18.37 -20.21
C GLY A 156 -1.33 -18.15 -18.72
N LYS A 157 -0.75 -19.14 -18.09
CA LYS A 157 -0.33 -19.08 -16.69
C LYS A 157 1.02 -19.74 -16.49
N VAL A 158 1.73 -19.27 -15.47
CA VAL A 158 2.92 -19.88 -14.88
C VAL A 158 2.74 -19.94 -13.38
N GLU A 159 3.49 -20.77 -12.67
CA GLU A 159 3.47 -20.85 -11.23
C GLU A 159 4.74 -20.23 -10.63
N GLU A 160 4.59 -19.28 -9.73
CA GLU A 160 5.67 -18.69 -8.94
C GLU A 160 5.33 -18.77 -7.46
N ASN A 161 6.20 -19.41 -6.68
CA ASN A 161 6.01 -19.58 -5.22
C ASN A 161 4.60 -20.09 -4.86
N HIS A 162 4.09 -21.05 -5.62
CA HIS A 162 2.74 -21.60 -5.48
C HIS A 162 1.58 -20.63 -5.79
N GLN A 163 1.89 -19.49 -6.40
CA GLN A 163 0.90 -18.55 -6.93
C GLN A 163 0.73 -18.74 -8.44
N PRO A 164 -0.49 -18.96 -8.94
CA PRO A 164 -0.75 -19.07 -10.37
C PRO A 164 -0.77 -17.67 -11.01
N LEU A 165 0.35 -17.24 -11.55
CA LEU A 165 0.47 -15.96 -12.24
C LEU A 165 -0.05 -16.05 -13.67
N LYS A 166 -0.74 -15.01 -14.12
CA LYS A 166 -1.28 -14.94 -15.48
C LYS A 166 -0.30 -14.24 -16.42
N ILE A 167 -0.09 -14.82 -17.58
CA ILE A 167 0.59 -14.17 -18.68
C ILE A 167 -0.48 -13.52 -19.56
N MET A 168 -0.32 -12.22 -19.82
CA MET A 168 -1.38 -11.38 -20.35
C MET A 168 -1.01 -10.80 -21.71
N ALA A 169 -2.04 -10.49 -22.51
CA ALA A 169 -1.88 -9.71 -23.72
C ALA A 169 -1.24 -8.33 -23.41
N PRO A 170 -0.44 -7.75 -24.32
CA PRO A 170 0.28 -6.51 -24.07
C PRO A 170 -0.61 -5.38 -23.56
N PHE A 171 -0.23 -4.75 -22.45
CA PHE A 171 -1.01 -3.68 -21.82
C PHE A 171 -1.15 -2.43 -22.68
N GLN A 172 -0.21 -2.21 -23.59
CA GLN A 172 -0.21 -1.06 -24.51
C GLN A 172 -1.00 -1.33 -25.80
N MET A 173 -1.52 -2.56 -25.96
CA MET A 173 -2.31 -2.93 -27.14
C MET A 173 -3.61 -2.13 -27.21
N LYS A 174 -3.94 -1.62 -28.39
CA LYS A 174 -5.19 -0.89 -28.65
C LYS A 174 -6.16 -1.77 -29.44
N GLY A 175 -7.44 -1.69 -29.09
CA GLY A 175 -8.48 -2.46 -29.78
C GLY A 175 -8.45 -3.95 -29.46
N THR A 176 -8.94 -4.76 -30.38
CA THR A 176 -9.04 -6.21 -30.24
C THR A 176 -8.06 -6.89 -31.18
N ALA A 177 -7.34 -7.89 -30.69
CA ALA A 177 -6.49 -8.75 -31.52
C ALA A 177 -7.01 -10.18 -31.50
N THR A 178 -6.60 -10.95 -32.50
CA THR A 178 -6.93 -12.38 -32.61
C THR A 178 -5.68 -13.20 -32.35
N VAL A 179 -5.78 -14.25 -31.55
CA VAL A 179 -4.68 -15.17 -31.29
C VAL A 179 -4.39 -15.97 -32.56
N LYS A 180 -3.25 -15.66 -33.20
CA LYS A 180 -2.78 -16.34 -34.41
C LYS A 180 -2.10 -17.66 -34.09
N SER A 181 -1.27 -17.66 -33.06
CA SER A 181 -0.61 -18.84 -32.52
C SER A 181 -0.31 -18.68 -31.03
N ILE A 182 -0.26 -19.80 -30.34
CA ILE A 182 0.14 -19.89 -28.95
C ILE A 182 0.89 -21.19 -28.75
N VAL A 183 1.96 -21.16 -27.94
CA VAL A 183 2.78 -22.33 -27.67
C VAL A 183 2.05 -23.36 -26.82
N ALA A 184 2.40 -24.63 -26.95
CA ALA A 184 1.88 -25.69 -26.11
C ALA A 184 2.44 -25.59 -24.68
N LYS A 185 1.83 -26.32 -23.75
CA LYS A 185 2.36 -26.46 -22.38
C LYS A 185 3.81 -26.94 -22.42
N GLY A 186 4.70 -26.23 -21.75
CA GLY A 186 6.13 -26.51 -21.77
C GLY A 186 6.94 -25.50 -20.98
N GLN A 187 8.25 -25.64 -21.01
CA GLN A 187 9.19 -24.75 -20.33
C GLN A 187 9.72 -23.69 -21.31
N TYR A 188 9.60 -22.44 -20.91
CA TYR A 188 10.01 -21.28 -21.72
C TYR A 188 10.69 -20.24 -20.84
N LYS A 189 11.61 -19.47 -21.42
CA LYS A 189 12.20 -18.28 -20.81
C LYS A 189 11.24 -17.09 -20.91
N ILE A 190 11.44 -16.08 -20.10
CA ILE A 190 10.54 -14.92 -20.04
C ILE A 190 10.47 -14.13 -21.35
N HIS A 191 11.53 -14.12 -22.16
CA HIS A 191 11.59 -13.44 -23.45
C HIS A 191 11.31 -14.34 -24.65
N ASP A 192 10.98 -15.63 -24.45
CA ASP A 192 10.53 -16.48 -25.52
C ASP A 192 9.15 -16.03 -26.02
N THR A 193 8.94 -16.01 -27.34
CA THR A 193 7.63 -15.70 -27.89
C THR A 193 6.65 -16.82 -27.57
N ILE A 194 5.70 -16.56 -26.67
CA ILE A 194 4.69 -17.53 -26.22
C ILE A 194 3.42 -17.48 -27.06
N ALA A 195 3.10 -16.34 -27.63
CA ALA A 195 1.94 -16.16 -28.52
C ALA A 195 2.22 -15.13 -29.62
N VAL A 196 1.51 -15.23 -30.70
CA VAL A 196 1.45 -14.21 -31.74
C VAL A 196 0.00 -13.78 -31.88
N LEU A 197 -0.25 -12.49 -31.77
CA LEU A 197 -1.56 -11.87 -31.91
C LEU A 197 -1.58 -11.09 -33.23
N THR A 198 -2.72 -11.07 -33.93
CA THR A 198 -2.91 -10.24 -35.10
C THR A 198 -3.91 -9.14 -34.78
N ASP A 199 -3.51 -7.89 -34.95
CA ASP A 199 -4.36 -6.72 -34.68
C ASP A 199 -5.43 -6.54 -35.78
N GLU A 200 -6.32 -5.55 -35.60
CA GLU A 200 -7.38 -5.23 -36.56
C GLU A 200 -6.85 -4.72 -37.90
N GLN A 201 -5.61 -4.28 -37.96
CA GLN A 201 -4.91 -3.83 -39.17
C GLN A 201 -4.18 -4.94 -39.88
N GLY A 202 -4.14 -6.14 -39.28
CA GLY A 202 -3.46 -7.31 -39.83
C GLY A 202 -1.97 -7.40 -39.48
N ASN A 203 -1.48 -6.60 -38.56
CA ASN A 203 -0.10 -6.67 -38.07
C ASN A 203 0.05 -7.73 -36.99
N ASP A 204 1.16 -8.45 -37.02
CA ASP A 204 1.48 -9.45 -36.02
C ASP A 204 2.20 -8.82 -34.83
N ILE A 205 1.74 -9.17 -33.64
CA ILE A 205 2.31 -8.74 -32.36
C ILE A 205 2.86 -10.00 -31.68
N ASN A 206 4.17 -10.06 -31.50
CA ASN A 206 4.81 -11.11 -30.72
C ASN A 206 4.65 -10.82 -29.23
N VAL A 207 4.22 -11.82 -28.47
CA VAL A 207 4.01 -11.70 -27.03
C VAL A 207 4.95 -12.64 -26.30
N ASP A 208 5.70 -12.07 -25.35
CA ASP A 208 6.49 -12.79 -24.37
C ASP A 208 5.84 -12.74 -22.98
N MET A 209 6.55 -13.12 -21.91
CA MET A 209 6.01 -13.09 -20.55
C MET A 209 6.24 -11.76 -19.82
N VAL A 210 6.88 -10.78 -20.46
CA VAL A 210 7.28 -9.51 -19.84
C VAL A 210 6.43 -8.36 -20.40
N GLN A 211 5.93 -7.54 -19.48
CA GLN A 211 5.26 -6.28 -19.80
C GLN A 211 6.17 -5.10 -19.43
N HIS A 212 6.12 -4.02 -20.21
CA HIS A 212 6.75 -2.75 -19.89
C HIS A 212 5.67 -1.72 -19.63
N TRP A 213 5.75 -1.00 -18.52
CA TRP A 213 4.75 0.00 -18.16
C TRP A 213 5.36 1.24 -17.53
N PRO A 214 4.98 2.46 -17.97
CA PRO A 214 5.41 3.71 -17.37
C PRO A 214 4.83 3.85 -15.95
N VAL A 215 5.70 4.01 -14.94
CA VAL A 215 5.30 3.95 -13.53
C VAL A 215 4.33 5.06 -13.10
N LYS A 216 4.39 6.23 -13.74
CA LYS A 216 3.53 7.39 -13.42
C LYS A 216 2.11 7.30 -14.01
N PHE A 217 1.84 6.30 -14.83
CA PHE A 217 0.52 6.08 -15.43
C PHE A 217 -0.22 4.93 -14.76
N ALA A 218 -1.50 5.16 -14.45
CA ALA A 218 -2.37 4.12 -13.94
C ALA A 218 -2.67 3.07 -15.02
N MET A 219 -2.72 1.79 -14.63
CA MET A 219 -3.26 0.73 -15.48
C MET A 219 -4.77 0.77 -15.43
N THR A 220 -5.42 1.04 -16.54
CA THR A 220 -6.87 1.16 -16.68
C THR A 220 -7.49 0.07 -17.55
N ASN A 221 -6.75 -1.01 -17.77
CA ASN A 221 -7.15 -2.15 -18.61
C ASN A 221 -8.11 -3.09 -17.86
N TYR A 222 -9.26 -2.57 -17.42
CA TYR A 222 -10.32 -3.31 -16.74
C TYR A 222 -11.67 -2.82 -17.26
N ARG A 223 -12.70 -3.64 -17.09
CA ARG A 223 -14.05 -3.32 -17.56
C ARG A 223 -14.71 -2.24 -16.71
N GLU A 224 -14.59 -2.36 -15.39
CA GLU A 224 -15.30 -1.49 -14.45
C GLU A 224 -14.53 -1.40 -13.12
N LYS A 225 -14.62 -0.24 -12.48
CA LYS A 225 -14.09 0.00 -11.14
C LYS A 225 -15.24 0.49 -10.23
N PRO A 226 -15.97 -0.43 -9.59
CA PRO A 226 -17.04 -0.07 -8.68
C PRO A 226 -16.48 0.49 -7.37
N ARG A 227 -17.37 1.02 -6.53
CA ARG A 227 -17.01 1.36 -5.15
C ARG A 227 -16.68 0.08 -4.38
N PRO A 228 -15.51 0.01 -3.71
CA PRO A 228 -15.16 -1.19 -2.96
C PRO A 228 -16.10 -1.39 -1.77
N PHE A 229 -16.43 -2.65 -1.49
CA PHE A 229 -17.45 -3.01 -0.49
C PHE A 229 -17.12 -4.25 0.32
N LYS A 230 -16.20 -5.09 -0.14
CA LYS A 230 -15.88 -6.37 0.51
C LYS A 230 -14.86 -6.14 1.61
N LEU A 231 -15.15 -6.60 2.83
CA LEU A 231 -14.22 -6.48 3.96
C LEU A 231 -12.89 -7.15 3.64
N LEU A 232 -11.77 -6.46 3.92
CA LEU A 232 -10.46 -7.06 4.00
C LEU A 232 -10.21 -7.46 5.45
N GLU A 233 -10.23 -8.75 5.74
CA GLU A 233 -9.95 -9.25 7.08
C GLU A 233 -8.46 -9.09 7.41
N THR A 234 -8.15 -8.30 8.42
CA THR A 234 -6.78 -8.05 8.87
C THR A 234 -6.41 -8.83 10.12
N GLY A 235 -7.38 -9.44 10.80
CA GLY A 235 -7.19 -10.10 12.09
C GLY A 235 -6.94 -9.12 13.26
N VAL A 236 -6.93 -7.82 13.00
CA VAL A 236 -6.74 -6.77 14.00
C VAL A 236 -8.09 -6.18 14.40
N ARG A 237 -8.52 -6.42 15.65
CA ARG A 237 -9.87 -6.04 16.12
C ARG A 237 -10.19 -4.55 15.96
N THR A 238 -9.23 -3.67 16.24
CA THR A 238 -9.44 -2.22 16.11
C THR A 238 -9.68 -1.78 14.67
N ILE A 239 -9.20 -2.55 13.70
CA ILE A 239 -9.42 -2.32 12.27
C ILE A 239 -10.72 -3.02 11.85
N ASP A 240 -10.77 -4.34 11.89
CA ASP A 240 -11.88 -5.11 11.32
C ASP A 240 -13.22 -4.79 11.98
N THR A 241 -13.24 -4.61 13.32
CA THR A 241 -14.47 -4.32 14.06
C THR A 241 -14.82 -2.84 14.04
N PHE A 242 -13.89 -1.95 14.43
CA PHE A 242 -14.18 -0.54 14.67
C PHE A 242 -14.01 0.36 13.43
N ASN A 243 -12.98 0.11 12.63
CA ASN A 243 -12.65 0.97 11.48
C ASN A 243 -12.28 0.11 10.27
N PRO A 244 -13.23 -0.67 9.71
CA PRO A 244 -12.96 -1.65 8.68
C PRO A 244 -12.38 -1.02 7.42
N ILE A 245 -11.40 -1.71 6.83
CA ILE A 245 -10.91 -1.48 5.48
C ILE A 245 -11.47 -2.54 4.55
N VAL A 246 -11.65 -2.20 3.29
CA VAL A 246 -12.20 -3.11 2.29
C VAL A 246 -11.17 -3.48 1.23
N GLU A 247 -11.35 -4.61 0.56
CA GLU A 247 -10.55 -4.99 -0.60
C GLU A 247 -10.65 -3.91 -1.68
N GLY A 248 -9.50 -3.38 -2.11
CA GLY A 248 -9.47 -2.23 -3.02
C GLY A 248 -9.71 -0.89 -2.35
N GLY A 249 -9.76 -0.85 -1.02
CA GLY A 249 -9.93 0.37 -0.25
C GLY A 249 -8.65 1.17 -0.06
N THR A 250 -8.78 2.33 0.53
CA THR A 250 -7.68 3.24 0.84
C THR A 250 -7.70 3.65 2.30
N GLY A 251 -6.55 3.59 2.94
CA GLY A 251 -6.38 4.02 4.32
C GLY A 251 -5.01 4.62 4.56
N PHE A 252 -4.84 5.28 5.70
CA PHE A 252 -3.53 5.72 6.13
C PHE A 252 -3.42 5.77 7.66
N ILE A 253 -2.18 5.62 8.12
CA ILE A 253 -1.80 5.53 9.52
C ILE A 253 -0.88 6.73 9.84
N PRO A 254 -1.41 7.86 10.27
CA PRO A 254 -0.59 8.94 10.77
C PRO A 254 -0.24 8.71 12.24
N GLY A 255 0.95 9.09 12.63
CA GLY A 255 1.35 9.03 14.02
C GLY A 255 2.79 9.47 14.26
N PRO A 256 3.12 9.91 15.48
CA PRO A 256 4.47 10.21 15.88
C PRO A 256 5.40 9.00 15.78
N PHE A 257 6.70 9.25 15.82
CA PHE A 257 7.69 8.19 15.92
C PHE A 257 7.53 7.41 17.25
N GLY A 258 7.70 6.09 17.19
CA GLY A 258 7.61 5.23 18.37
C GLY A 258 6.19 4.82 18.78
N THR A 259 5.16 5.20 18.05
CA THR A 259 3.76 4.80 18.32
C THR A 259 3.37 3.42 17.79
N GLY A 260 4.32 2.68 17.19
CA GLY A 260 4.08 1.34 16.68
C GLY A 260 3.52 1.27 15.25
N LYS A 261 3.77 2.29 14.41
CA LYS A 261 3.36 2.28 12.99
C LYS A 261 3.83 1.03 12.25
N THR A 262 5.13 0.77 12.30
CA THR A 262 5.75 -0.38 11.61
C THR A 262 5.23 -1.72 12.15
N VAL A 263 5.06 -1.84 13.47
CA VAL A 263 4.49 -3.06 14.08
C VAL A 263 3.07 -3.31 13.59
N LEU A 264 2.24 -2.27 13.51
CA LEU A 264 0.88 -2.39 12.99
C LEU A 264 0.88 -2.79 11.50
N GLN A 265 1.75 -2.19 10.69
CA GLN A 265 1.90 -2.56 9.29
C GLN A 265 2.35 -4.00 9.11
N HIS A 266 3.36 -4.45 9.87
CA HIS A 266 3.82 -5.84 9.83
C HIS A 266 2.71 -6.80 10.26
N ALA A 267 1.95 -6.49 11.29
CA ALA A 267 0.80 -7.29 11.72
C ALA A 267 -0.23 -7.41 10.60
N ILE A 268 -0.61 -6.31 9.95
CA ILE A 268 -1.56 -6.30 8.84
C ILE A 268 -1.01 -7.10 7.65
N SER A 269 0.24 -6.89 7.24
CA SER A 269 0.84 -7.59 6.10
C SER A 269 0.93 -9.10 6.31
N LYS A 270 1.20 -9.53 7.55
CA LYS A 270 1.27 -10.94 7.92
C LYS A 270 -0.11 -11.61 7.93
N GLN A 271 -1.13 -10.90 8.37
CA GLN A 271 -2.42 -11.47 8.74
C GLN A 271 -3.53 -11.21 7.73
N ALA A 272 -3.42 -10.14 6.92
CA ALA A 272 -4.44 -9.78 5.95
C ALA A 272 -4.65 -10.88 4.90
N GLU A 273 -5.91 -11.10 4.55
CA GLU A 273 -6.29 -12.00 3.47
C GLU A 273 -5.97 -11.38 2.10
N ALA A 274 -4.69 -11.25 1.78
CA ALA A 274 -4.20 -10.79 0.49
C ALA A 274 -3.39 -11.90 -0.18
N ASP A 275 -3.45 -11.96 -1.52
CA ASP A 275 -2.67 -12.94 -2.29
C ASP A 275 -1.23 -12.47 -2.46
N ILE A 276 -1.04 -11.17 -2.65
CA ILE A 276 0.27 -10.51 -2.82
C ILE A 276 0.37 -9.31 -1.88
N VAL A 277 1.54 -9.14 -1.28
CA VAL A 277 1.90 -7.98 -0.46
C VAL A 277 3.03 -7.22 -1.14
N VAL A 278 2.86 -5.92 -1.31
CA VAL A 278 3.91 -5.02 -1.79
C VAL A 278 4.23 -4.02 -0.70
N ILE A 279 5.49 -3.94 -0.31
CA ILE A 279 5.96 -3.00 0.71
C ILE A 279 6.85 -1.96 0.05
N ALA A 280 6.49 -0.69 0.18
CA ALA A 280 7.27 0.44 -0.29
C ALA A 280 7.87 1.19 0.89
N ALA A 281 9.14 0.98 1.18
CA ALA A 281 9.91 1.78 2.12
C ALA A 281 10.43 3.03 1.39
N CYS A 282 9.71 4.15 1.53
CA CYS A 282 10.00 5.38 0.80
C CYS A 282 10.76 6.38 1.67
N GLY A 283 12.06 6.53 1.43
CA GLY A 283 12.91 7.50 2.12
C GLY A 283 13.14 7.18 3.60
N GLU A 284 13.00 5.94 4.00
CA GLU A 284 13.22 5.50 5.37
C GLU A 284 14.71 5.48 5.72
N ARG A 285 15.03 5.40 7.01
CA ARG A 285 16.40 5.33 7.49
C ARG A 285 17.02 3.98 7.10
N ALA A 286 18.31 4.00 6.79
CA ALA A 286 19.00 2.77 6.36
C ALA A 286 18.87 1.61 7.34
N ASN A 287 18.93 1.87 8.66
CA ASN A 287 18.75 0.85 9.69
C ASN A 287 17.33 0.27 9.73
N GLU A 288 16.30 1.07 9.51
CA GLU A 288 14.90 0.59 9.43
C GLU A 288 14.69 -0.30 8.18
N VAL A 289 15.31 0.06 7.05
CA VAL A 289 15.29 -0.77 5.83
C VAL A 289 16.03 -2.09 6.05
N VAL A 290 17.19 -2.07 6.73
CA VAL A 290 17.92 -3.30 7.09
C VAL A 290 17.08 -4.19 8.01
N GLU A 291 16.37 -3.62 8.97
CA GLU A 291 15.45 -4.34 9.86
C GLU A 291 14.36 -5.06 9.05
N ILE A 292 13.72 -4.36 8.11
CA ILE A 292 12.74 -4.98 7.20
C ILE A 292 13.37 -6.15 6.42
N PHE A 293 14.57 -5.99 5.88
CA PHE A 293 15.25 -7.04 5.12
C PHE A 293 15.70 -8.23 5.95
N THR A 294 15.91 -8.06 7.25
CA THR A 294 16.35 -9.15 8.15
C THR A 294 15.17 -9.83 8.85
N GLU A 295 14.19 -9.08 9.31
CA GLU A 295 13.06 -9.62 10.07
C GLU A 295 11.94 -10.15 9.17
N PHE A 296 11.61 -9.43 8.11
CA PHE A 296 10.47 -9.77 7.26
C PHE A 296 10.57 -11.15 6.59
N PRO A 297 11.74 -11.59 6.08
CA PRO A 297 11.90 -12.95 5.54
C PRO A 297 11.71 -14.08 6.55
N GLU A 298 11.83 -13.80 7.84
CA GLU A 298 11.61 -14.80 8.91
C GLU A 298 10.13 -14.93 9.31
N LEU A 299 9.28 -13.98 8.91
CA LEU A 299 7.86 -14.03 9.19
C LEU A 299 7.19 -15.20 8.45
N VAL A 300 6.28 -15.87 9.16
CA VAL A 300 5.48 -16.97 8.63
C VAL A 300 4.06 -16.49 8.39
N ASP A 301 3.54 -16.78 7.21
CA ASP A 301 2.15 -16.54 6.86
C ASP A 301 1.23 -17.49 7.66
N PRO A 302 0.35 -17.00 8.51
CA PRO A 302 -0.52 -17.85 9.34
C PRO A 302 -1.54 -18.65 8.52
N HIS A 303 -1.87 -18.22 7.30
CA HIS A 303 -2.84 -18.90 6.43
C HIS A 303 -2.24 -20.10 5.70
N THR A 304 -0.98 -20.01 5.31
CA THR A 304 -0.31 -21.04 4.50
C THR A 304 0.77 -21.80 5.23
N GLY A 305 1.26 -21.31 6.37
CA GLY A 305 2.41 -21.83 7.09
C GLY A 305 3.75 -21.68 6.39
N ARG A 306 3.81 -20.90 5.29
CA ARG A 306 5.01 -20.62 4.51
C ARG A 306 5.63 -19.29 4.90
N LYS A 307 6.83 -19.02 4.38
CA LYS A 307 7.46 -17.70 4.54
C LYS A 307 6.60 -16.61 3.89
N LEU A 308 6.35 -15.54 4.61
CA LEU A 308 5.55 -14.40 4.11
C LEU A 308 6.21 -13.77 2.87
N MET A 309 7.54 -13.80 2.81
CA MET A 309 8.32 -13.29 1.70
C MET A 309 7.99 -13.98 0.36
N GLU A 310 7.50 -15.21 0.37
CA GLU A 310 7.12 -15.93 -0.87
C GLU A 310 6.01 -15.22 -1.67
N ARG A 311 5.15 -14.45 -1.00
CA ARG A 311 4.09 -13.63 -1.63
C ARG A 311 4.35 -12.14 -1.55
N THR A 312 5.58 -11.72 -1.24
CA THR A 312 5.91 -10.32 -0.97
C THR A 312 6.97 -9.79 -1.93
N ILE A 313 6.83 -8.52 -2.27
CA ILE A 313 7.83 -7.71 -2.97
C ILE A 313 8.14 -6.51 -2.08
N ILE A 314 9.42 -6.19 -1.89
CA ILE A 314 9.86 -5.03 -1.14
C ILE A 314 10.54 -4.05 -2.08
N ILE A 315 10.05 -2.81 -2.11
CA ILE A 315 10.69 -1.69 -2.79
C ILE A 315 11.32 -0.81 -1.72
N ALA A 316 12.64 -0.77 -1.67
CA ALA A 316 13.37 -0.03 -0.65
C ALA A 316 14.10 1.17 -1.26
N ASN A 317 13.78 2.35 -0.72
CA ASN A 317 14.48 3.58 -1.03
C ASN A 317 14.84 4.29 0.27
N THR A 318 16.13 4.44 0.54
CA THR A 318 16.58 5.08 1.78
C THR A 318 16.61 6.61 1.67
N SER A 319 16.62 7.28 2.82
CA SER A 319 16.69 8.75 2.92
C SER A 319 17.95 9.36 2.31
N ASN A 320 19.01 8.55 2.13
CA ASN A 320 20.28 8.97 1.54
C ASN A 320 20.27 8.93 0.01
N MET A 321 19.28 8.30 -0.60
CA MET A 321 19.14 8.24 -2.05
C MET A 321 18.63 9.56 -2.61
N PRO A 322 18.91 9.87 -3.89
CA PRO A 322 18.45 11.09 -4.54
C PRO A 322 16.92 11.26 -4.54
N VAL A 323 16.48 12.50 -4.57
CA VAL A 323 15.07 12.91 -4.46
C VAL A 323 14.20 12.25 -5.51
N ALA A 324 14.66 12.19 -6.77
CA ALA A 324 13.90 11.61 -7.86
C ALA A 324 13.67 10.10 -7.68
N ALA A 325 14.67 9.37 -7.15
CA ALA A 325 14.53 7.94 -6.85
C ALA A 325 13.51 7.71 -5.71
N ARG A 326 13.47 8.61 -4.70
CA ARG A 326 12.45 8.57 -3.64
C ARG A 326 11.05 8.83 -4.19
N GLU A 327 10.92 9.79 -5.09
CA GLU A 327 9.63 10.08 -5.73
C GLU A 327 9.15 8.90 -6.58
N ALA A 328 10.03 8.30 -7.37
CA ALA A 328 9.70 7.18 -8.25
C ALA A 328 9.29 5.90 -7.49
N SER A 329 9.87 5.63 -6.31
CA SER A 329 9.70 4.37 -5.57
C SER A 329 8.23 4.02 -5.29
N VAL A 330 7.42 5.02 -4.96
CA VAL A 330 6.00 4.82 -4.63
C VAL A 330 5.20 4.44 -5.88
N TYR A 331 5.52 5.07 -7.01
CA TYR A 331 4.88 4.76 -8.29
C TYR A 331 5.29 3.37 -8.81
N THR A 332 6.55 2.99 -8.63
CA THR A 332 7.04 1.64 -8.96
C THR A 332 6.27 0.57 -8.18
N ALA A 333 6.12 0.76 -6.88
CA ALA A 333 5.36 -0.16 -6.03
C ALA A 333 3.88 -0.25 -6.45
N MET A 334 3.25 0.87 -6.74
CA MET A 334 1.85 0.90 -7.19
C MET A 334 1.69 0.20 -8.56
N THR A 335 2.63 0.40 -9.48
CA THR A 335 2.59 -0.23 -10.81
C THR A 335 2.72 -1.75 -10.70
N MET A 336 3.60 -2.25 -9.83
CA MET A 336 3.69 -3.70 -9.54
C MET A 336 2.38 -4.23 -8.93
N ALA A 337 1.77 -3.49 -8.01
CA ALA A 337 0.49 -3.87 -7.42
C ALA A 337 -0.64 -3.94 -8.48
N GLU A 338 -0.70 -2.97 -9.38
CA GLU A 338 -1.68 -2.96 -10.49
C GLU A 338 -1.47 -4.12 -11.48
N TYR A 339 -0.21 -4.52 -11.71
CA TYR A 339 0.10 -5.69 -12.54
C TYR A 339 -0.52 -6.97 -11.96
N TYR A 340 -0.33 -7.23 -10.67
CA TYR A 340 -0.95 -8.39 -10.02
C TYR A 340 -2.47 -8.28 -9.91
N ARG A 341 -3.02 -7.07 -9.74
CA ARG A 341 -4.46 -6.84 -9.82
C ARG A 341 -5.05 -7.28 -11.15
N SER A 342 -4.33 -7.04 -12.25
CA SER A 342 -4.75 -7.43 -13.60
C SER A 342 -4.79 -8.96 -13.80
N MET A 343 -4.16 -9.72 -12.89
CA MET A 343 -4.25 -11.19 -12.85
C MET A 343 -5.43 -11.71 -12.02
N GLY A 344 -6.28 -10.83 -11.48
CA GLY A 344 -7.37 -11.22 -10.60
C GLY A 344 -6.94 -11.51 -9.16
N LEU A 345 -5.77 -11.00 -8.73
CA LEU A 345 -5.25 -11.18 -7.37
C LEU A 345 -5.63 -10.01 -6.46
N ARG A 346 -5.72 -10.31 -5.16
CA ARG A 346 -5.91 -9.33 -4.10
C ARG A 346 -4.54 -8.87 -3.64
N VAL A 347 -4.24 -7.61 -3.89
CA VAL A 347 -2.94 -7.01 -3.54
C VAL A 347 -3.10 -6.04 -2.38
N LEU A 348 -2.26 -6.19 -1.38
CA LEU A 348 -2.09 -5.20 -0.30
C LEU A 348 -0.79 -4.43 -0.55
N LEU A 349 -0.91 -3.14 -0.83
CA LEU A 349 0.21 -2.22 -0.96
C LEU A 349 0.33 -1.37 0.30
N MET A 350 1.48 -1.46 0.94
CA MET A 350 1.81 -0.66 2.12
C MET A 350 2.98 0.27 1.81
N ALA A 351 2.84 1.55 2.13
CA ALA A 351 3.90 2.54 1.92
C ALA A 351 4.30 3.20 3.25
N ASP A 352 5.58 3.10 3.59
CA ASP A 352 6.19 3.74 4.75
C ASP A 352 7.39 4.60 4.30
N SER A 353 7.34 5.93 4.37
CA SER A 353 6.18 6.77 4.67
C SER A 353 5.88 7.69 3.48
N THR A 354 4.59 7.92 3.22
CA THR A 354 4.17 8.85 2.17
C THR A 354 4.57 10.31 2.46
N SER A 355 4.88 10.65 3.71
CA SER A 355 5.47 11.94 4.07
C SER A 355 6.81 12.17 3.38
N ARG A 356 7.64 11.14 3.25
CA ARG A 356 8.94 11.24 2.59
C ARG A 356 8.80 11.43 1.08
N TRP A 357 7.80 10.78 0.49
CA TRP A 357 7.41 11.06 -0.90
C TRP A 357 6.97 12.51 -1.10
N ALA A 358 6.10 13.03 -0.23
CA ALA A 358 5.68 14.43 -0.28
C ALA A 358 6.86 15.40 -0.06
N GLN A 359 7.82 15.07 0.80
CA GLN A 359 9.06 15.83 0.96
C GLN A 359 9.89 15.83 -0.33
N ALA A 360 9.97 14.70 -1.05
CA ALA A 360 10.64 14.66 -2.35
C ALA A 360 9.97 15.60 -3.35
N LEU A 361 8.64 15.61 -3.44
CA LEU A 361 7.88 16.55 -4.28
C LEU A 361 8.17 18.00 -3.90
N ARG A 362 8.22 18.33 -2.62
CA ARG A 362 8.57 19.68 -2.13
C ARG A 362 9.98 20.07 -2.54
N GLU A 363 10.97 19.19 -2.39
CA GLU A 363 12.34 19.46 -2.79
C GLU A 363 12.47 19.70 -4.29
N MET A 364 11.73 18.94 -5.11
CA MET A 364 11.71 19.12 -6.58
C MET A 364 11.10 20.45 -6.98
N SER A 365 9.91 20.77 -6.48
CA SER A 365 9.20 22.02 -6.77
C SER A 365 10.02 23.26 -6.35
N ASN A 366 10.65 23.21 -5.18
CA ASN A 366 11.51 24.31 -4.72
C ASN A 366 12.76 24.51 -5.60
N ARG A 367 13.36 23.44 -6.13
CA ARG A 367 14.50 23.54 -7.06
C ARG A 367 14.11 24.08 -8.42
N MET A 368 12.85 23.90 -8.80
CA MET A 368 12.30 24.43 -10.05
C MET A 368 11.79 25.86 -9.91
N GLU A 369 11.94 26.46 -8.72
CA GLU A 369 11.46 27.80 -8.40
C GLU A 369 9.97 28.00 -8.69
N GLU A 370 9.18 26.94 -8.48
CA GLU A 370 7.72 27.00 -8.58
C GLU A 370 7.13 27.78 -7.41
N LEU A 371 5.96 28.38 -7.63
CA LEU A 371 5.25 29.08 -6.56
C LEU A 371 4.88 28.09 -5.45
N PRO A 372 5.36 28.32 -4.20
CA PRO A 372 5.11 27.40 -3.12
C PRO A 372 3.68 27.50 -2.59
N GLY A 373 3.10 26.35 -2.25
CA GLY A 373 1.89 26.22 -1.45
C GLY A 373 2.19 26.29 0.07
N PRO A 374 1.22 25.89 0.90
CA PRO A 374 1.42 25.83 2.36
C PRO A 374 2.62 24.96 2.74
N ASP A 375 3.42 25.42 3.72
CA ASP A 375 4.65 24.78 4.20
C ASP A 375 5.66 24.46 3.08
N ALA A 376 5.68 25.29 2.03
CA ALA A 376 6.52 25.15 0.86
C ALA A 376 6.34 23.83 0.06
N PHE A 377 5.21 23.15 0.21
CA PHE A 377 4.81 22.05 -0.67
C PHE A 377 4.32 22.58 -2.03
N PRO A 378 4.31 21.72 -3.08
CA PRO A 378 3.69 22.08 -4.35
C PRO A 378 2.23 22.50 -4.17
N MET A 379 1.76 23.48 -4.96
CA MET A 379 0.36 23.92 -4.89
C MET A 379 -0.63 22.82 -5.26
N ASP A 380 -0.22 21.89 -6.09
CA ASP A 380 -1.01 20.75 -6.57
C ASP A 380 -0.83 19.47 -5.73
N LEU A 381 -0.17 19.54 -4.55
CA LEU A 381 0.05 18.39 -3.67
C LEU A 381 -1.22 17.57 -3.45
N GLY A 382 -2.36 18.22 -3.22
CA GLY A 382 -3.63 17.53 -3.03
C GLY A 382 -4.09 16.74 -4.26
N ALA A 383 -3.83 17.26 -5.46
CA ALA A 383 -4.14 16.57 -6.71
C ALA A 383 -3.21 15.36 -6.94
N LEU A 384 -1.92 15.52 -6.65
CA LEU A 384 -0.94 14.43 -6.76
C LEU A 384 -1.28 13.28 -5.81
N ILE A 385 -1.59 13.58 -4.55
CA ILE A 385 -2.03 12.58 -3.57
C ILE A 385 -3.35 11.91 -4.03
N SER A 386 -4.32 12.69 -4.50
CA SER A 386 -5.60 12.17 -4.97
C SER A 386 -5.43 11.23 -6.17
N ASN A 387 -4.62 11.60 -7.14
CA ASN A 387 -4.34 10.78 -8.31
C ASN A 387 -3.64 9.48 -7.94
N PHE A 388 -2.69 9.54 -7.01
CA PHE A 388 -1.99 8.36 -6.54
C PHE A 388 -2.92 7.40 -5.80
N TYR A 389 -3.67 7.87 -4.79
CA TYR A 389 -4.64 7.06 -4.06
C TYR A 389 -5.76 6.54 -4.96
N GLY A 390 -6.11 7.30 -6.00
CA GLY A 390 -7.09 6.91 -7.01
C GLY A 390 -6.69 5.69 -7.84
N ARG A 391 -5.41 5.30 -7.87
CA ARG A 391 -4.94 4.07 -8.54
C ARG A 391 -5.34 2.79 -7.80
N ALA A 392 -5.44 2.84 -6.48
CA ALA A 392 -5.99 1.74 -5.69
C ALA A 392 -7.47 1.50 -6.04
N GLY A 393 -7.94 0.28 -5.93
CA GLY A 393 -9.34 -0.01 -6.17
C GLY A 393 -9.65 -1.48 -6.37
N TYR A 394 -10.93 -1.76 -6.33
CA TYR A 394 -11.55 -3.04 -6.67
C TYR A 394 -12.02 -2.96 -8.12
N VAL A 395 -11.64 -3.91 -8.96
CA VAL A 395 -11.95 -3.86 -10.40
C VAL A 395 -12.56 -5.17 -10.88
N TYR A 396 -13.49 -5.04 -11.83
CA TYR A 396 -13.93 -6.15 -12.67
C TYR A 396 -13.08 -6.18 -13.94
N LEU A 397 -12.38 -7.28 -14.15
CA LEU A 397 -11.58 -7.51 -15.36
C LEU A 397 -12.48 -7.78 -16.58
N ASN A 398 -11.90 -7.75 -17.78
CA ASN A 398 -12.63 -7.99 -19.02
C ASN A 398 -13.29 -9.37 -19.08
N ASN A 399 -12.67 -10.37 -18.45
CA ASN A 399 -13.19 -11.74 -18.34
C ASN A 399 -14.22 -11.95 -17.23
N GLY A 400 -14.55 -10.90 -16.46
CA GLY A 400 -15.50 -10.95 -15.35
C GLY A 400 -14.90 -11.32 -13.99
N GLU A 401 -13.62 -11.71 -13.95
CA GLU A 401 -12.89 -11.94 -12.70
C GLU A 401 -12.63 -10.63 -11.96
N VAL A 402 -12.26 -10.74 -10.70
CA VAL A 402 -12.06 -9.61 -9.79
C VAL A 402 -10.61 -9.52 -9.38
N GLY A 403 -10.06 -8.31 -9.40
CA GLY A 403 -8.77 -7.99 -8.81
C GLY A 403 -8.88 -6.74 -7.94
N SER A 404 -7.97 -6.61 -6.98
CA SER A 404 -7.98 -5.44 -6.10
C SER A 404 -6.57 -5.00 -5.71
N VAL A 405 -6.40 -3.69 -5.53
CA VAL A 405 -5.26 -3.08 -4.83
C VAL A 405 -5.79 -2.30 -3.66
N THR A 406 -5.51 -2.78 -2.45
CA THR A 406 -5.78 -2.06 -1.21
C THR A 406 -4.53 -1.28 -0.84
N PHE A 407 -4.65 0.02 -0.65
CA PHE A 407 -3.53 0.89 -0.31
C PHE A 407 -3.60 1.37 1.14
N LEU A 408 -2.53 1.15 1.87
CA LEU A 408 -2.36 1.60 3.24
C LEU A 408 -1.04 2.35 3.39
N GLY A 409 -1.12 3.67 3.45
CA GLY A 409 0.05 4.54 3.63
C GLY A 409 0.27 4.91 5.09
N THR A 410 1.51 5.20 5.46
CA THR A 410 1.80 5.89 6.73
C THR A 410 2.14 7.34 6.48
N VAL A 411 1.83 8.16 7.46
CA VAL A 411 2.22 9.58 7.49
C VAL A 411 2.93 9.84 8.83
N SER A 412 4.09 10.47 8.76
CA SER A 412 4.87 10.86 9.94
C SER A 412 4.87 12.39 10.05
N PRO A 413 3.80 12.98 10.62
CA PRO A 413 3.69 14.42 10.72
C PRO A 413 4.74 14.98 11.68
N ALA A 414 5.41 16.08 11.28
CA ALA A 414 6.39 16.74 12.10
C ALA A 414 5.76 17.21 13.43
N GLY A 415 6.37 16.82 14.56
CA GLY A 415 5.85 17.17 15.89
C GLY A 415 4.47 16.57 16.21
N GLY A 416 4.01 15.55 15.46
CA GLY A 416 2.69 14.95 15.66
C GLY A 416 1.51 15.81 15.19
N ASN A 417 1.77 16.86 14.41
CA ASN A 417 0.74 17.80 13.95
C ASN A 417 -0.10 17.21 12.81
N LEU A 418 -1.26 16.65 13.14
CA LEU A 418 -2.20 16.08 12.16
C LEU A 418 -2.87 17.12 11.23
N LYS A 419 -2.58 18.41 11.40
CA LYS A 419 -3.08 19.50 10.54
C LYS A 419 -2.07 19.96 9.49
N GLU A 420 -0.95 19.25 9.35
CA GLU A 420 0.01 19.53 8.28
C GLU A 420 -0.59 19.26 6.89
N PRO A 421 -0.06 19.91 5.81
CA PRO A 421 -0.64 19.80 4.46
C PRO A 421 -0.75 18.37 3.91
N VAL A 422 0.22 17.51 4.19
CA VAL A 422 0.23 16.11 3.70
C VAL A 422 -0.90 15.32 4.36
N THR A 423 -1.00 15.39 5.69
CA THR A 423 -2.05 14.71 6.46
C THR A 423 -3.43 15.21 6.05
N GLU A 424 -3.63 16.52 5.96
CA GLU A 424 -4.91 17.11 5.56
C GLU A 424 -5.31 16.75 4.12
N SER A 425 -4.35 16.74 3.18
CA SER A 425 -4.61 16.31 1.81
C SER A 425 -4.95 14.82 1.74
N THR A 426 -4.26 13.99 2.51
CA THR A 426 -4.51 12.54 2.56
C THR A 426 -5.88 12.22 3.17
N LYS A 427 -6.30 12.93 4.24
CA LYS A 427 -7.65 12.78 4.83
C LYS A 427 -8.78 13.00 3.83
N LYS A 428 -8.59 13.89 2.84
CA LYS A 428 -9.63 14.18 1.83
C LYS A 428 -9.84 13.01 0.88
N VAL A 429 -8.85 12.18 0.65
CA VAL A 429 -8.86 11.11 -0.36
C VAL A 429 -8.93 9.71 0.24
N ALA A 430 -8.22 9.43 1.33
CA ALA A 430 -8.27 8.15 2.02
C ALA A 430 -9.61 7.96 2.73
N ARG A 431 -10.13 6.74 2.69
CA ARG A 431 -11.43 6.40 3.31
C ARG A 431 -11.30 5.92 4.75
N CYS A 432 -10.13 5.39 5.12
CA CYS A 432 -9.83 4.98 6.48
C CYS A 432 -8.71 5.85 7.06
N PHE A 433 -8.84 6.19 8.32
CA PHE A 433 -7.90 7.00 9.08
C PHE A 433 -7.66 6.33 10.42
N TYR A 434 -6.40 5.89 10.64
CA TYR A 434 -5.97 5.20 11.86
C TYR A 434 -4.96 6.07 12.61
N ALA A 435 -5.44 7.07 13.33
CA ALA A 435 -4.58 8.01 14.07
C ALA A 435 -3.88 7.31 15.23
N LEU A 436 -2.56 7.17 15.15
CA LEU A 436 -1.78 6.71 16.29
C LEU A 436 -1.47 7.86 17.24
N GLU A 437 -1.68 7.62 18.52
CA GLU A 437 -1.58 8.63 19.58
C GLU A 437 -0.46 8.29 20.57
N GLN A 438 0.38 9.27 20.88
CA GLN A 438 1.51 9.10 21.80
C GLN A 438 1.04 8.76 23.22
N ASP A 439 -0.04 9.41 23.72
CA ASP A 439 -0.58 9.15 25.05
C ASP A 439 -1.01 7.68 25.24
N ARG A 440 -1.58 7.06 24.19
CA ARG A 440 -1.94 5.64 24.21
C ARG A 440 -0.69 4.76 24.25
N ALA A 441 0.33 5.09 23.45
CA ALA A 441 1.60 4.37 23.42
C ALA A 441 2.33 4.46 24.76
N ASP A 442 2.35 5.63 25.39
CA ASP A 442 2.94 5.86 26.71
C ASP A 442 2.23 5.06 27.81
N LYS A 443 0.91 4.90 27.68
CA LYS A 443 0.08 4.03 28.54
C LYS A 443 0.13 2.55 28.16
N LYS A 444 0.96 2.17 27.18
CA LYS A 444 1.10 0.80 26.64
C LYS A 444 -0.22 0.20 26.13
N ARG A 445 -1.09 1.03 25.57
CA ARG A 445 -2.35 0.63 24.93
C ARG A 445 -2.11 0.42 23.44
N TYR A 446 -1.78 -0.80 23.05
CA TYR A 446 -1.48 -1.15 21.65
C TYR A 446 -2.57 -2.02 21.02
N PRO A 447 -2.85 -1.88 19.70
CA PRO A 447 -2.35 -0.80 18.81
C PRO A 447 -2.75 0.59 19.35
N ALA A 448 -1.83 1.57 19.23
CA ALA A 448 -2.06 2.90 19.81
C ALA A 448 -3.03 3.76 18.97
N VAL A 449 -3.98 3.14 18.29
CA VAL A 449 -5.01 3.79 17.46
C VAL A 449 -6.00 4.52 18.34
N ASN A 450 -6.14 5.83 18.12
CA ASN A 450 -7.13 6.64 18.82
C ASN A 450 -8.55 6.24 18.33
N PRO A 451 -9.42 5.73 19.21
CA PRO A 451 -10.73 5.22 18.79
C PRO A 451 -11.74 6.29 18.41
N ILE A 452 -11.48 7.55 18.79
CA ILE A 452 -12.41 8.67 18.60
C ILE A 452 -12.07 9.44 17.33
N ASP A 453 -10.78 9.74 17.14
CA ASP A 453 -10.32 10.48 15.96
C ASP A 453 -10.19 9.59 14.72
N SER A 454 -10.02 8.28 14.91
CA SER A 454 -9.96 7.32 13.81
C SER A 454 -11.33 7.00 13.26
N TYR A 455 -11.40 6.78 11.95
CA TYR A 455 -12.65 6.48 11.27
C TYR A 455 -12.47 5.56 10.06
N SER A 456 -13.58 4.94 9.67
CA SER A 456 -13.74 4.29 8.36
C SER A 456 -15.03 4.80 7.73
N LYS A 457 -14.92 5.42 6.56
CA LYS A 457 -16.08 5.87 5.79
C LYS A 457 -16.86 4.72 5.16
N TYR A 458 -16.28 3.52 5.12
CA TYR A 458 -16.96 2.33 4.59
C TYR A 458 -18.16 1.92 5.43
N LEU A 459 -18.16 2.23 6.74
CA LEU A 459 -19.32 2.01 7.62
C LEU A 459 -20.58 2.80 7.19
N GLU A 460 -20.41 3.87 6.41
CA GLU A 460 -21.49 4.73 5.93
C GLU A 460 -22.05 4.25 4.57
N TYR A 461 -21.39 3.28 3.91
CA TYR A 461 -21.75 2.87 2.56
C TYR A 461 -22.77 1.72 2.57
N PRO A 462 -23.91 1.87 1.83
CA PRO A 462 -24.93 0.84 1.76
C PRO A 462 -24.42 -0.50 1.25
N GLU A 463 -23.49 -0.49 0.29
CA GLU A 463 -22.92 -1.69 -0.31
C GLU A 463 -22.11 -2.49 0.71
N PHE A 464 -21.39 -1.81 1.60
CA PHE A 464 -20.67 -2.46 2.71
C PHE A 464 -21.64 -3.01 3.75
N ALA A 465 -22.70 -2.26 4.08
CA ALA A 465 -23.72 -2.72 5.02
C ALA A 465 -24.43 -3.98 4.53
N GLU A 466 -24.75 -4.05 3.24
CA GLU A 466 -25.35 -5.23 2.62
C GLU A 466 -24.40 -6.43 2.64
N TYR A 467 -23.11 -6.19 2.35
CA TYR A 467 -22.09 -7.23 2.44
C TYR A 467 -21.97 -7.79 3.86
N ILE A 468 -21.85 -6.94 4.87
CA ILE A 468 -21.76 -7.35 6.29
C ILE A 468 -23.01 -8.12 6.73
N LYS A 469 -24.20 -7.66 6.34
CA LYS A 469 -25.44 -8.37 6.63
C LYS A 469 -25.47 -9.78 6.06
N GLY A 470 -24.95 -9.98 4.87
CA GLY A 470 -24.89 -11.29 4.22
C GLY A 470 -23.79 -12.22 4.73
N HIS A 471 -22.69 -11.70 5.29
CA HIS A 471 -21.50 -12.45 5.67
C HIS A 471 -21.32 -12.62 7.18
N ILE A 472 -21.87 -11.70 7.98
CA ILE A 472 -21.85 -11.76 9.44
C ILE A 472 -23.29 -11.74 9.93
N ASN A 473 -23.83 -10.54 10.16
CA ASN A 473 -25.22 -10.30 10.55
C ASN A 473 -25.59 -8.81 10.34
N ASP A 474 -26.87 -8.47 10.52
CA ASP A 474 -27.39 -7.12 10.39
C ASP A 474 -27.22 -6.24 11.64
N GLU A 475 -26.79 -6.83 12.76
CA GLU A 475 -26.58 -6.10 14.02
C GLU A 475 -25.14 -5.58 14.19
N TRP A 476 -24.18 -6.08 13.40
CA TRP A 476 -22.76 -5.74 13.53
C TRP A 476 -22.50 -4.23 13.49
N ILE A 477 -22.89 -3.57 12.39
CA ILE A 477 -22.65 -2.13 12.22
C ILE A 477 -23.39 -1.30 13.28
N PRO A 478 -24.68 -1.52 13.58
CA PRO A 478 -25.36 -0.84 14.68
C PRO A 478 -24.66 -0.97 16.03
N LYS A 479 -24.18 -2.18 16.39
CA LYS A 479 -23.43 -2.42 17.62
C LYS A 479 -22.13 -1.63 17.65
N VAL A 480 -21.35 -1.65 16.57
CA VAL A 480 -20.10 -0.89 16.45
C VAL A 480 -20.34 0.61 16.63
N LEU A 481 -21.34 1.17 15.98
CA LEU A 481 -21.68 2.60 16.09
C LEU A 481 -22.14 2.97 17.50
N ALA A 482 -22.89 2.11 18.17
CA ALA A 482 -23.31 2.29 19.56
C ALA A 482 -22.08 2.29 20.50
N LEU A 483 -21.13 1.35 20.32
CA LEU A 483 -19.91 1.31 21.12
C LEU A 483 -19.02 2.53 20.88
N LYS A 484 -18.91 3.02 19.63
CA LYS A 484 -18.20 4.28 19.34
C LYS A 484 -18.79 5.48 20.09
N THR A 485 -20.12 5.59 20.11
CA THR A 485 -20.80 6.65 20.87
C THR A 485 -20.53 6.55 22.37
N ARG A 486 -20.50 5.32 22.93
CA ARG A 486 -20.15 5.09 24.34
C ARG A 486 -18.69 5.47 24.65
N MET A 487 -17.75 5.17 23.74
CA MET A 487 -16.35 5.59 23.85
C MET A 487 -16.22 7.10 23.92
N GLN A 488 -16.94 7.83 23.08
CA GLN A 488 -16.91 9.30 23.10
C GLN A 488 -17.46 9.83 24.42
N ARG A 489 -18.56 9.28 24.92
CA ARG A 489 -19.13 9.66 26.22
C ARG A 489 -18.18 9.34 27.36
N GLY A 490 -17.50 8.20 27.31
CA GLY A 490 -16.47 7.79 28.28
C GLY A 490 -15.30 8.78 28.36
N LYS A 491 -14.85 9.31 27.19
CA LYS A 491 -13.81 10.34 27.13
C LYS A 491 -14.24 11.64 27.81
N GLU A 492 -15.45 12.12 27.54
CA GLU A 492 -16.00 13.32 28.16
C GLU A 492 -16.02 13.19 29.71
N ILE A 493 -16.39 12.01 30.20
CA ILE A 493 -16.43 11.73 31.62
C ILE A 493 -15.01 11.60 32.19
N ALA A 494 -14.08 10.97 31.48
CA ALA A 494 -12.67 10.91 31.89
C ALA A 494 -12.06 12.31 32.09
N GLU A 495 -12.40 13.25 31.20
CA GLU A 495 -11.99 14.66 31.34
C GLU A 495 -12.58 15.31 32.61
N GLN A 496 -13.85 15.02 32.94
CA GLN A 496 -14.48 15.51 34.18
C GLN A 496 -13.83 14.90 35.40
N ILE A 497 -13.54 13.60 35.43
CA ILE A 497 -12.83 12.92 36.51
C ILE A 497 -11.44 13.54 36.70
N ASN A 498 -10.72 13.83 35.64
CA ASN A 498 -9.41 14.46 35.70
C ASN A 498 -9.44 15.87 36.31
N ILE A 499 -10.53 16.61 36.11
CA ILE A 499 -10.68 17.99 36.64
C ILE A 499 -11.19 17.98 38.06
N LEU A 500 -12.19 17.17 38.40
CA LEU A 500 -12.92 17.19 39.65
C LEU A 500 -12.39 16.20 40.70
N GLY A 501 -11.60 15.20 40.24
CA GLY A 501 -11.23 14.04 41.04
C GLY A 501 -12.34 12.99 41.12
N ASP A 502 -11.98 11.76 41.49
CA ASP A 502 -12.91 10.61 41.56
C ASP A 502 -14.09 10.87 42.52
N ASP A 503 -13.84 11.49 43.65
CA ASP A 503 -14.87 11.83 44.66
C ASP A 503 -15.82 12.93 44.19
N GLY A 504 -15.42 13.75 43.24
CA GLY A 504 -16.20 14.87 42.71
C GLY A 504 -17.20 14.51 41.64
N VAL A 505 -17.22 13.23 41.18
CA VAL A 505 -18.04 12.75 40.09
C VAL A 505 -19.05 11.69 40.58
N PRO A 506 -20.32 11.71 40.14
CA PRO A 506 -21.33 10.72 40.55
C PRO A 506 -20.91 9.29 40.16
N VAL A 507 -21.32 8.30 40.97
CA VAL A 507 -21.03 6.89 40.76
C VAL A 507 -21.49 6.37 39.37
N ASP A 508 -22.65 6.85 38.90
CA ASP A 508 -23.18 6.50 37.58
C ASP A 508 -22.23 6.91 36.43
N TYR A 509 -21.48 8.03 36.59
CA TYR A 509 -20.50 8.47 35.60
C TYR A 509 -19.28 7.54 35.60
N HIS A 510 -18.86 7.04 36.75
CA HIS A 510 -17.81 6.02 36.82
C HIS A 510 -18.24 4.74 36.11
N ILE A 511 -19.50 4.33 36.19
CA ILE A 511 -20.02 3.17 35.45
C ILE A 511 -19.88 3.40 33.94
N VAL A 512 -20.28 4.57 33.44
CA VAL A 512 -20.17 4.91 32.00
C VAL A 512 -18.72 4.94 31.55
N PHE A 513 -17.83 5.54 32.35
CA PHE A 513 -16.39 5.56 32.09
C PHE A 513 -15.81 4.13 31.99
N TRP A 514 -16.09 3.27 32.99
CA TRP A 514 -15.57 1.92 33.01
C TRP A 514 -16.16 1.02 31.92
N LYS A 515 -17.41 1.24 31.49
CA LYS A 515 -17.94 0.59 30.28
C LYS A 515 -17.11 0.96 29.04
N SER A 516 -16.66 2.21 28.90
CA SER A 516 -15.77 2.59 27.81
C SER A 516 -14.38 1.95 27.94
N GLU A 517 -13.87 1.78 29.15
CA GLU A 517 -12.61 1.06 29.40
C GLU A 517 -12.72 -0.43 29.04
N VAL A 518 -13.88 -1.09 29.25
CA VAL A 518 -14.13 -2.46 28.77
C VAL A 518 -13.98 -2.53 27.25
N ILE A 519 -14.57 -1.58 26.51
CA ILE A 519 -14.45 -1.54 25.04
C ILE A 519 -12.98 -1.41 24.63
N ASP A 520 -12.25 -0.49 25.28
CA ASP A 520 -10.85 -0.24 24.96
C ASP A 520 -9.97 -1.47 25.25
N TYR A 521 -10.07 -2.04 26.45
CA TYR A 521 -9.23 -3.17 26.85
C TYR A 521 -9.56 -4.50 26.14
N VAL A 522 -10.81 -4.70 25.72
CA VAL A 522 -11.26 -6.01 25.18
C VAL A 522 -11.26 -6.01 23.67
N ILE A 523 -11.70 -4.94 23.02
CA ILE A 523 -11.77 -4.86 21.56
C ILE A 523 -10.54 -4.16 20.99
N LEU A 524 -10.19 -2.97 21.50
CA LEU A 524 -9.22 -2.11 20.83
C LEU A 524 -7.77 -2.48 21.12
N GLN A 525 -7.49 -3.03 22.31
CA GLN A 525 -6.15 -3.51 22.62
C GLN A 525 -5.96 -4.95 22.17
N GLN A 526 -4.84 -5.22 21.56
CA GLN A 526 -4.47 -6.52 21.02
C GLN A 526 -2.96 -6.67 21.05
N ASP A 527 -2.47 -7.79 21.58
CA ASP A 527 -1.03 -8.06 21.65
C ASP A 527 -0.54 -8.68 20.35
N ALA A 528 0.20 -7.91 19.57
CA ALA A 528 0.76 -8.36 18.29
C ALA A 528 1.86 -9.42 18.42
N PHE A 529 2.38 -9.65 19.65
CA PHE A 529 3.47 -10.59 19.93
C PHE A 529 2.98 -11.89 20.60
N ASP A 530 1.73 -11.95 21.04
CA ASP A 530 1.13 -13.17 21.58
C ASP A 530 0.69 -14.11 20.45
N GLU A 531 0.89 -15.41 20.62
CA GLU A 531 0.56 -16.40 19.59
C GLU A 531 -0.95 -16.53 19.31
N VAL A 532 -1.79 -16.20 20.30
CA VAL A 532 -3.25 -16.35 20.21
C VAL A 532 -3.92 -15.02 19.95
N ASP A 533 -3.55 -13.98 20.72
CA ASP A 533 -4.21 -12.66 20.64
C ASP A 533 -3.81 -11.86 19.39
N ALA A 534 -2.62 -12.13 18.82
CA ALA A 534 -2.14 -11.42 17.63
C ALA A 534 -3.09 -11.47 16.44
N VAL A 535 -3.83 -12.56 16.28
CA VAL A 535 -4.77 -12.78 15.17
C VAL A 535 -6.14 -13.16 15.72
N THR A 536 -7.14 -12.33 15.48
CA THR A 536 -8.51 -12.62 15.88
C THR A 536 -9.38 -12.86 14.64
N PRO A 537 -9.80 -14.12 14.38
CA PRO A 537 -10.70 -14.42 13.26
C PRO A 537 -12.03 -13.67 13.39
N LEU A 538 -12.68 -13.37 12.27
CA LEU A 538 -13.91 -12.56 12.23
C LEU A 538 -15.04 -13.15 13.10
N ALA A 539 -15.21 -14.49 13.10
CA ALA A 539 -16.19 -15.16 13.95
C ALA A 539 -15.93 -14.93 15.45
N ARG A 540 -14.66 -14.89 15.86
CA ARG A 540 -14.30 -14.56 17.25
C ARG A 540 -14.53 -13.07 17.54
N GLN A 541 -14.25 -12.20 16.58
CA GLN A 541 -14.54 -10.77 16.72
C GLN A 541 -16.04 -10.52 16.93
N GLU A 542 -16.90 -11.27 16.25
CA GLU A 542 -18.35 -11.23 16.44
C GLU A 542 -18.75 -11.64 17.87
N GLU A 543 -18.20 -12.73 18.39
CA GLU A 543 -18.48 -13.17 19.76
C GLU A 543 -18.03 -12.13 20.79
N ILE A 544 -16.84 -11.54 20.60
CA ILE A 544 -16.30 -10.47 21.46
C ILE A 544 -17.18 -9.23 21.39
N LEU A 545 -17.59 -8.81 20.18
CA LEU A 545 -18.47 -7.66 19.98
C LEU A 545 -19.82 -7.87 20.71
N ASN A 546 -20.40 -9.05 20.60
CA ASN A 546 -21.66 -9.39 21.27
C ASN A 546 -21.51 -9.36 22.79
N LEU A 547 -20.44 -9.93 23.31
CA LEU A 547 -20.15 -9.96 24.75
C LEU A 547 -19.94 -8.55 25.32
N VAL A 548 -19.14 -7.73 24.66
CA VAL A 548 -18.89 -6.33 25.07
C VAL A 548 -20.17 -5.50 24.96
N THR A 549 -20.97 -5.70 23.94
CA THR A 549 -22.27 -5.04 23.80
C THR A 549 -23.19 -5.41 24.97
N MET A 550 -23.26 -6.69 25.34
CA MET A 550 -24.07 -7.14 26.47
C MET A 550 -23.62 -6.49 27.79
N ILE A 551 -22.31 -6.37 28.03
CA ILE A 551 -21.76 -5.69 29.20
C ILE A 551 -22.16 -4.21 29.22
N CYS A 552 -22.05 -3.56 28.07
CA CYS A 552 -22.31 -2.13 27.93
C CYS A 552 -23.80 -1.77 27.98
N ASP A 553 -24.68 -2.64 27.48
CA ASP A 553 -26.14 -2.40 27.42
C ASP A 553 -26.85 -2.67 28.74
N LYS A 554 -26.22 -3.39 29.67
CA LYS A 554 -26.77 -3.57 31.01
C LYS A 554 -26.82 -2.24 31.76
N ASP A 555 -28.02 -1.80 32.15
CA ASP A 555 -28.25 -0.48 32.78
C ASP A 555 -28.53 -0.58 34.29
N ASP A 556 -28.69 -1.77 34.84
CA ASP A 556 -29.09 -2.03 36.22
C ASP A 556 -27.89 -2.28 37.18
N TYR A 557 -26.69 -1.84 36.80
CA TYR A 557 -25.55 -1.84 37.71
C TYR A 557 -25.79 -0.93 38.93
N LYS A 558 -25.60 -1.48 40.14
CA LYS A 558 -25.76 -0.75 41.40
C LYS A 558 -24.52 -0.93 42.24
N PHE A 559 -23.91 0.20 42.59
CA PHE A 559 -22.73 0.26 43.45
C PHE A 559 -22.91 1.36 44.48
N ASP A 560 -22.40 1.14 45.69
CA ASP A 560 -22.46 2.12 46.77
C ASP A 560 -21.39 3.20 46.61
N THR A 561 -20.21 2.82 46.11
CA THR A 561 -19.08 3.72 45.96
C THR A 561 -18.42 3.58 44.56
N PHE A 562 -17.67 4.59 44.14
CA PHE A 562 -16.89 4.52 42.92
C PHE A 562 -15.78 3.45 42.99
N LEU A 563 -15.26 3.15 44.18
CA LEU A 563 -14.26 2.08 44.37
C LEU A 563 -14.84 0.70 44.05
N ASP A 564 -16.11 0.46 44.39
CA ASP A 564 -16.80 -0.80 44.05
C ASP A 564 -16.94 -0.94 42.54
N VAL A 565 -17.23 0.17 41.84
CA VAL A 565 -17.26 0.20 40.34
C VAL A 565 -15.90 -0.20 39.79
N ILE A 566 -14.84 0.42 40.26
CA ILE A 566 -13.47 0.18 39.82
C ILE A 566 -13.10 -1.30 40.01
N ASP A 567 -13.33 -1.85 41.20
CA ASP A 567 -12.97 -3.21 41.54
C ASP A 567 -13.76 -4.23 40.69
N TYR A 568 -15.05 -3.98 40.48
CA TYR A 568 -15.89 -4.82 39.65
C TYR A 568 -15.42 -4.85 38.19
N PHE A 569 -15.28 -3.67 37.56
CA PHE A 569 -14.91 -3.60 36.15
C PHE A 569 -13.46 -4.05 35.91
N LYS A 570 -12.54 -3.84 36.83
CA LYS A 570 -11.17 -4.39 36.73
C LYS A 570 -11.17 -5.91 36.70
N LYS A 571 -11.98 -6.56 37.55
CA LYS A 571 -12.14 -8.02 37.55
C LYS A 571 -12.74 -8.50 36.23
N LEU A 572 -13.77 -7.84 35.74
CA LEU A 572 -14.44 -8.16 34.48
C LEU A 572 -13.49 -8.01 33.28
N ILE A 573 -12.76 -6.90 33.18
CA ILE A 573 -11.74 -6.66 32.14
C ILE A 573 -10.66 -7.75 32.20
N ASN A 574 -10.21 -8.14 33.40
CA ASN A 574 -9.21 -9.19 33.52
C ASN A 574 -9.71 -10.54 32.98
N LEU A 575 -10.96 -10.93 33.29
CA LEU A 575 -11.57 -12.14 32.72
C LEU A 575 -11.66 -12.08 31.18
N CYS A 576 -12.09 -10.93 30.64
CA CYS A 576 -12.15 -10.74 29.19
C CYS A 576 -10.76 -10.80 28.52
N LYS A 577 -9.72 -10.26 29.18
CA LYS A 577 -8.35 -10.40 28.71
C LYS A 577 -7.87 -11.84 28.71
N GLN A 578 -8.11 -12.59 29.78
CA GLN A 578 -7.76 -14.00 29.84
C GLN A 578 -8.49 -14.81 28.75
N MET A 579 -9.75 -14.47 28.48
CA MET A 579 -10.48 -15.02 27.35
C MET A 579 -9.78 -14.72 26.01
N ASN A 580 -9.30 -13.48 25.78
CA ASN A 580 -8.61 -13.11 24.55
C ASN A 580 -7.28 -13.85 24.37
N TYR A 581 -6.56 -14.16 25.44
CA TYR A 581 -5.32 -14.96 25.40
C TYR A 581 -5.56 -16.47 25.32
N SER A 582 -6.80 -16.94 25.52
CA SER A 582 -7.13 -18.36 25.40
C SER A 582 -7.38 -18.76 23.97
N GLN A 583 -6.98 -19.98 23.61
CA GLN A 583 -7.21 -20.50 22.25
C GLN A 583 -8.70 -20.52 21.91
N TYR A 584 -9.06 -19.96 20.77
CA TYR A 584 -10.45 -19.85 20.32
C TYR A 584 -11.14 -21.22 20.28
N LYS A 585 -12.35 -21.30 20.83
CA LYS A 585 -13.15 -22.53 20.96
C LYS A 585 -12.55 -23.61 21.88
N SER A 586 -11.54 -23.28 22.69
CA SER A 586 -11.07 -24.18 23.74
C SER A 586 -12.05 -24.24 24.93
N GLU A 587 -11.95 -25.28 25.76
CA GLU A 587 -12.71 -25.38 26.99
C GLU A 587 -12.47 -24.17 27.91
N GLN A 588 -11.22 -23.76 28.03
CA GLN A 588 -10.82 -22.57 28.80
C GLN A 588 -11.46 -21.27 28.29
N TYR A 589 -11.57 -21.12 26.97
CA TYR A 589 -12.23 -19.97 26.35
C TYR A 589 -13.70 -19.88 26.78
N TYR A 590 -14.43 -20.97 26.70
CA TYR A 590 -15.84 -21.01 27.10
C TYR A 590 -16.03 -20.92 28.62
N ASP A 591 -15.09 -21.39 29.40
CA ASP A 591 -15.09 -21.21 30.86
C ASP A 591 -15.01 -19.72 31.25
N TYR A 592 -14.15 -18.94 30.57
CA TYR A 592 -14.10 -17.51 30.80
C TYR A 592 -15.38 -16.81 30.38
N ILE A 593 -15.96 -17.16 29.23
CA ILE A 593 -17.26 -16.60 28.80
C ILE A 593 -18.32 -16.86 29.86
N LYS A 594 -18.40 -18.06 30.37
CA LYS A 594 -19.36 -18.42 31.42
C LYS A 594 -19.16 -17.62 32.72
N GLN A 595 -17.92 -17.46 33.19
CA GLN A 595 -17.60 -16.62 34.34
C GLN A 595 -18.00 -15.15 34.13
N ILE A 596 -17.75 -14.61 32.93
CA ILE A 596 -18.15 -13.25 32.56
C ILE A 596 -19.68 -13.13 32.59
N GLU A 597 -20.40 -14.05 31.98
CA GLU A 597 -21.87 -14.06 31.98
C GLU A 597 -22.46 -14.18 33.39
N GLU A 598 -21.88 -15.02 34.24
CA GLU A 598 -22.29 -15.15 35.64
C GLU A 598 -22.04 -13.87 36.43
N MET A 599 -20.95 -13.17 36.15
CA MET A 599 -20.62 -11.89 36.80
C MET A 599 -21.54 -10.75 36.34
N ILE A 600 -22.06 -10.82 35.13
CA ILE A 600 -22.96 -9.80 34.57
C ILE A 600 -24.41 -10.05 35.02
N LYS A 601 -24.84 -11.29 35.27
CA LYS A 601 -26.18 -11.59 35.76
C LYS A 601 -26.47 -10.93 37.10
#